data_0e7e1e013e37d3149746e64f4d40c6f9
#
_entry.id   0e7e1e013e37d3149746e64f4d40c6f9
#
_cell.length_a   1.000
_cell.length_b   1.000
_cell.length_c   1.000
_cell.angle_alpha   90.00
_cell.angle_beta   90.00
_cell.angle_gamma   90.00
#
_symmetry.space_group_name_H-M   'P 1'
#
loop_
_entity.id
_entity.type
_entity.pdbx_description
1 polymer ?
#
loop_
_entity_poly.entity_id
_entity_poly.type
_entity_poly.pdbx_seq_one_letter_code
_entity_poly.pdbx_strand_id
1 'polypeptide(L)'
;DWSSDVCSSDLKKTKRIIMWSIIATLTIIIAILGYFFYKKNNEVELASRNLYNSNFYELVNYVQNVETYLAKSTISESSTHSAETLTHLWREANLAQTYLASLPIESQELEKTEKFLNQVSDYSYTLSRKNIKGTDLNDEELKNLEELHNYSTELKNVLNQLATDLEQGAISWKDLKSNGNEEFAQAVSSNLDVFSSLEEDFHEYSGLIYDGAFSEHLTSTEPKGLTGNDISEDDARNKINEVFGSENIKEISSLGENENSELKSYNFSIKNKKDENITIAITKKGGHIVYFNCNRDVNEEKLSYDDANKKGFEFLNNLGINNMKETYYLNENGIITINYAYNQDDVIMYPDLIKVKVALDDGEILGVETKGYLNNHTERTISKNIISIDEAKKKLNKNLNIQSEGMAMIPTEFKTEILCYEFKGKINDSEFLVYINAETGDEEDILIVYNTPNGVLTM
;
A
#
# COMPACT_ATOMS: atom_id res chain seq x y z
N ASP A 1 19.92 7.43 91.24
CA ASP A 1 19.04 7.17 90.08
C ASP A 1 18.94 8.36 89.09
N TRP A 2 20.04 9.09 88.93
CA TRP A 2 20.08 10.27 88.03
C TRP A 2 21.03 10.08 86.80
N SER A 3 21.65 8.91 86.63
CA SER A 3 22.61 8.68 85.54
C SER A 3 22.04 7.94 84.31
N SER A 4 20.84 7.34 84.41
CA SER A 4 20.27 6.58 83.31
C SER A 4 19.44 7.41 82.35
N ASP A 5 18.83 8.51 82.77
CA ASP A 5 17.96 9.34 81.95
C ASP A 5 18.69 10.31 81.04
N VAL A 6 19.88 10.76 81.40
CA VAL A 6 20.71 11.66 80.59
C VAL A 6 21.31 10.93 79.38
N CYS A 7 21.72 9.65 79.55
CA CYS A 7 22.28 8.84 78.47
C CYS A 7 21.24 8.45 77.39
N SER A 8 19.96 8.26 77.82
CA SER A 8 18.87 7.88 76.88
C SER A 8 18.39 9.06 76.02
N SER A 9 18.43 10.29 76.51
CA SER A 9 18.03 11.51 75.79
C SER A 9 19.06 11.89 74.72
N ASP A 10 20.36 11.75 75.01
CA ASP A 10 21.42 12.06 74.04
C ASP A 10 21.49 11.01 72.89
N LEU A 11 21.25 9.74 73.19
CA LEU A 11 21.12 8.69 72.17
C LEU A 11 19.96 8.95 71.20
N LYS A 12 18.81 9.46 71.70
CA LYS A 12 17.66 9.81 70.85
C LYS A 12 17.91 11.06 69.98
N LYS A 13 18.65 12.04 70.50
CA LYS A 13 19.06 13.23 69.75
C LYS A 13 20.08 12.86 68.65
N THR A 14 21.06 12.02 68.95
CA THR A 14 22.06 11.56 67.97
C THR A 14 21.41 10.73 66.86
N LYS A 15 20.48 9.83 67.15
CA LYS A 15 19.72 9.08 66.17
C LYS A 15 18.90 10.00 65.26
N ARG A 16 18.23 11.05 65.82
CA ARG A 16 17.52 12.04 64.99
C ARG A 16 18.45 12.82 64.07
N ILE A 17 19.62 13.27 64.54
CA ILE A 17 20.62 13.99 63.74
C ILE A 17 21.10 13.09 62.58
N ILE A 18 21.43 11.83 62.86
CA ILE A 18 21.82 10.85 61.84
C ILE A 18 20.72 10.63 60.84
N MET A 19 19.46 10.46 61.28
CA MET A 19 18.30 10.29 60.39
C MET A 19 18.13 11.52 59.49
N TRP A 20 18.18 12.73 60.03
CA TRP A 20 18.06 13.98 59.24
C TRP A 20 19.24 14.19 58.27
N SER A 21 20.47 13.79 58.64
CA SER A 21 21.60 13.82 57.73
C SER A 21 21.46 12.82 56.58
N ILE A 22 20.95 11.62 56.82
CA ILE A 22 20.69 10.64 55.78
C ILE A 22 19.58 11.16 54.82
N ILE A 23 18.51 11.74 55.34
CA ILE A 23 17.44 12.32 54.51
C ILE A 23 18.00 13.48 53.67
N ALA A 24 18.80 14.38 54.27
CA ALA A 24 19.41 15.49 53.53
C ALA A 24 20.36 15.00 52.43
N THR A 25 21.13 13.94 52.70
CA THR A 25 22.02 13.36 51.69
C THR A 25 21.24 12.70 50.55
N LEU A 26 20.16 11.97 50.85
CA LEU A 26 19.28 11.35 49.85
C LEU A 26 18.60 12.42 48.99
N THR A 27 18.10 13.51 49.58
CA THR A 27 17.49 14.61 48.83
C THR A 27 18.48 15.30 47.88
N ILE A 28 19.74 15.48 48.30
CA ILE A 28 20.79 16.03 47.44
C ILE A 28 21.11 15.08 46.28
N ILE A 29 21.21 13.76 46.54
CA ILE A 29 21.43 12.75 45.50
C ILE A 29 20.28 12.76 44.49
N ILE A 30 19.02 12.78 44.95
CA ILE A 30 17.83 12.86 44.06
C ILE A 30 17.84 14.13 43.22
N ALA A 31 18.20 15.29 43.81
CA ALA A 31 18.32 16.55 43.09
C ALA A 31 19.40 16.51 42.00
N ILE A 32 20.56 15.92 42.31
CA ILE A 32 21.65 15.74 41.35
C ILE A 32 21.24 14.80 40.22
N LEU A 33 20.62 13.66 40.53
CA LEU A 33 20.13 12.71 39.53
C LEU A 33 19.04 13.35 38.66
N GLY A 34 18.11 14.09 39.27
CA GLY A 34 17.07 14.85 38.56
C GLY A 34 17.66 15.88 37.60
N TYR A 35 18.71 16.61 38.03
CA TYR A 35 19.42 17.57 37.18
C TYR A 35 20.10 16.89 35.99
N PHE A 36 20.81 15.78 36.21
CA PHE A 36 21.43 15.01 35.11
C PHE A 36 20.40 14.40 34.15
N PHE A 37 19.30 13.89 34.69
CA PHE A 37 18.20 13.36 33.85
C PHE A 37 17.58 14.47 33.01
N TYR A 38 17.27 15.62 33.61
CA TYR A 38 16.74 16.80 32.89
C TYR A 38 17.70 17.28 31.79
N LYS A 39 19.00 17.41 32.11
CA LYS A 39 20.03 17.82 31.14
C LYS A 39 20.12 16.85 29.97
N LYS A 40 20.16 15.54 30.26
CA LYS A 40 20.25 14.51 29.25
C LYS A 40 18.96 14.48 28.36
N ASN A 41 17.81 14.67 28.98
CA ASN A 41 16.54 14.71 28.23
C ASN A 41 16.49 15.90 27.26
N ASN A 42 16.95 17.09 27.71
CA ASN A 42 17.05 18.27 26.84
C ASN A 42 18.04 18.07 25.68
N GLU A 43 19.18 17.40 25.92
CA GLU A 43 20.18 17.09 24.88
C GLU A 43 19.57 16.15 23.82
N VAL A 44 18.81 15.13 24.24
CA VAL A 44 18.12 14.18 23.33
C VAL A 44 17.02 14.90 22.54
N GLU A 45 16.23 15.74 23.20
CA GLU A 45 15.17 16.52 22.54
C GLU A 45 15.73 17.47 21.48
N LEU A 46 16.84 18.17 21.81
CA LEU A 46 17.52 19.04 20.86
C LEU A 46 18.09 18.27 19.67
N ALA A 47 18.72 17.11 19.92
CA ALA A 47 19.25 16.27 18.86
C ALA A 47 18.15 15.75 17.95
N SER A 48 17.01 15.30 18.52
CA SER A 48 15.86 14.84 17.76
C SER A 48 15.26 15.96 16.90
N ARG A 49 15.10 17.15 17.48
CA ARG A 49 14.60 18.34 16.75
C ARG A 49 15.51 18.70 15.57
N ASN A 50 16.83 18.68 15.77
CA ASN A 50 17.77 18.97 14.70
C ASN A 50 17.72 17.93 13.58
N LEU A 51 17.54 16.65 13.94
CA LEU A 51 17.37 15.58 12.97
C LEU A 51 16.09 15.76 12.15
N TYR A 52 14.95 16.05 12.80
CA TYR A 52 13.69 16.27 12.12
C TYR A 52 13.73 17.50 11.21
N ASN A 53 14.36 18.60 11.66
CA ASN A 53 14.58 19.77 10.82
C ASN A 53 15.40 19.39 9.57
N SER A 54 16.53 18.69 9.75
CA SER A 54 17.37 18.26 8.65
C SER A 54 16.59 17.40 7.65
N ASN A 55 15.86 16.39 8.13
CA ASN A 55 15.07 15.51 7.27
C ASN A 55 13.94 16.25 6.54
N PHE A 56 13.33 17.21 7.22
CA PHE A 56 12.28 18.03 6.62
C PHE A 56 12.80 18.95 5.51
N TYR A 57 13.93 19.61 5.71
CA TYR A 57 14.52 20.44 4.67
C TYR A 57 15.01 19.62 3.47
N GLU A 58 15.51 18.41 3.71
CA GLU A 58 15.82 17.47 2.61
C GLU A 58 14.54 17.08 1.85
N LEU A 59 13.43 16.78 2.55
CA LEU A 59 12.14 16.54 1.92
C LEU A 59 11.70 17.71 1.03
N VAL A 60 11.79 18.96 1.53
CA VAL A 60 11.46 20.16 0.77
C VAL A 60 12.30 20.25 -0.51
N ASN A 61 13.61 20.01 -0.41
CA ASN A 61 14.52 20.03 -1.54
C ASN A 61 14.16 18.94 -2.58
N TYR A 62 13.88 17.71 -2.13
CA TYR A 62 13.53 16.62 -3.05
C TYR A 62 12.17 16.86 -3.72
N VAL A 63 11.17 17.39 -3.01
CA VAL A 63 9.87 17.75 -3.61
C VAL A 63 10.03 18.89 -4.62
N GLN A 64 10.91 19.86 -4.36
CA GLN A 64 11.24 20.91 -5.34
C GLN A 64 11.89 20.32 -6.59
N ASN A 65 12.78 19.33 -6.44
CA ASN A 65 13.38 18.61 -7.56
C ASN A 65 12.34 17.83 -8.35
N VAL A 66 11.42 17.13 -7.67
CA VAL A 66 10.29 16.41 -8.28
C VAL A 66 9.48 17.36 -9.15
N GLU A 67 9.09 18.52 -8.63
CA GLU A 67 8.35 19.54 -9.41
C GLU A 67 9.14 19.99 -10.64
N THR A 68 10.42 20.27 -10.48
CA THR A 68 11.30 20.72 -11.56
C THR A 68 11.45 19.65 -12.66
N TYR A 69 11.65 18.39 -12.30
CA TYR A 69 11.76 17.30 -13.28
C TYR A 69 10.43 16.96 -13.95
N LEU A 70 9.30 17.07 -13.23
CA LEU A 70 7.97 16.98 -13.83
C LEU A 70 7.76 18.07 -14.89
N ALA A 71 8.05 19.33 -14.57
CA ALA A 71 7.96 20.42 -15.52
C ALA A 71 8.83 20.18 -16.77
N LYS A 72 10.07 19.68 -16.61
CA LYS A 72 10.95 19.34 -17.73
C LYS A 72 10.42 18.18 -18.56
N SER A 73 9.85 17.16 -17.92
CA SER A 73 9.34 15.98 -18.62
C SER A 73 8.14 16.30 -19.53
N THR A 74 7.34 17.31 -19.20
CA THR A 74 6.18 17.72 -20.01
C THR A 74 6.58 18.45 -21.30
N ILE A 75 7.81 18.97 -21.41
CA ILE A 75 8.29 19.74 -22.55
C ILE A 75 9.41 19.06 -23.33
N SER A 76 9.84 17.87 -22.91
CA SER A 76 10.92 17.13 -23.55
C SER A 76 10.44 16.48 -24.84
N GLU A 77 11.01 16.86 -25.99
CA GLU A 77 10.71 16.28 -27.30
C GLU A 77 11.64 15.12 -27.68
N SER A 78 12.74 14.92 -26.94
CA SER A 78 13.70 13.84 -27.18
C SER A 78 13.44 12.67 -26.25
N SER A 79 13.16 11.49 -26.78
CA SER A 79 12.98 10.26 -25.98
C SER A 79 14.21 9.97 -25.09
N THR A 80 15.43 10.23 -25.57
CA THR A 80 16.65 10.01 -24.76
C THR A 80 16.74 10.99 -23.61
N HIS A 81 16.50 12.27 -23.85
CA HIS A 81 16.50 13.29 -22.80
C HIS A 81 15.33 13.13 -21.83
N SER A 82 14.16 12.77 -22.36
CA SER A 82 12.99 12.41 -21.53
C SER A 82 13.27 11.22 -20.64
N ALA A 83 13.92 10.15 -21.14
CA ALA A 83 14.31 9.01 -20.34
C ALA A 83 15.25 9.38 -19.18
N GLU A 84 16.22 10.25 -19.42
CA GLU A 84 17.14 10.76 -18.39
C GLU A 84 16.39 11.58 -17.35
N THR A 85 15.56 12.53 -17.77
CA THR A 85 14.74 13.39 -16.91
C THR A 85 13.81 12.55 -16.02
N LEU A 86 13.11 11.58 -16.61
CA LEU A 86 12.20 10.68 -15.88
C LEU A 86 12.95 9.75 -14.92
N THR A 87 14.18 9.33 -15.24
CA THR A 87 15.03 8.57 -14.32
C THR A 87 15.46 9.43 -13.12
N HIS A 88 15.77 10.70 -13.34
CA HIS A 88 16.04 11.63 -12.25
C HIS A 88 14.79 11.84 -11.38
N LEU A 89 13.63 12.05 -12.01
CA LEU A 89 12.35 12.19 -11.33
C LEU A 89 12.05 10.99 -10.43
N TRP A 90 12.21 9.77 -10.95
CA TRP A 90 12.07 8.54 -10.18
C TRP A 90 12.94 8.54 -8.92
N ARG A 91 14.21 8.89 -9.04
CA ARG A 91 15.15 8.92 -7.91
C ARG A 91 14.75 9.96 -6.87
N GLU A 92 14.41 11.19 -7.31
CA GLU A 92 14.06 12.28 -6.40
C GLU A 92 12.77 11.97 -5.63
N ALA A 93 11.77 11.37 -6.29
CA ALA A 93 10.53 10.95 -5.66
C ALA A 93 10.76 9.87 -4.57
N ASN A 94 11.61 8.87 -4.84
CA ASN A 94 11.98 7.85 -3.84
C ASN A 94 12.73 8.46 -2.63
N LEU A 95 13.61 9.44 -2.86
CA LEU A 95 14.31 10.13 -1.78
C LEU A 95 13.34 10.97 -0.96
N ALA A 96 12.41 11.69 -1.61
CA ALA A 96 11.36 12.42 -0.92
C ALA A 96 10.54 11.52 0.01
N GLN A 97 10.14 10.32 -0.42
CA GLN A 97 9.45 9.33 0.41
C GLN A 97 10.27 8.92 1.63
N THR A 98 11.56 8.65 1.43
CA THR A 98 12.46 8.25 2.52
C THR A 98 12.53 9.31 3.62
N TYR A 99 12.62 10.58 3.24
CA TYR A 99 12.66 11.67 4.20
C TYR A 99 11.29 11.97 4.82
N LEU A 100 10.21 11.83 4.05
CA LEU A 100 8.84 11.93 4.56
C LEU A 100 8.59 10.89 5.67
N ALA A 101 8.92 9.63 5.42
CA ALA A 101 8.77 8.55 6.39
C ALA A 101 9.63 8.71 7.66
N SER A 102 10.66 9.56 7.62
CA SER A 102 11.52 9.86 8.77
C SER A 102 11.00 10.96 9.70
N LEU A 103 9.91 11.63 9.34
CA LEU A 103 9.31 12.68 10.14
C LEU A 103 8.49 12.09 11.30
N PRO A 104 8.40 12.77 12.46
CA PRO A 104 7.67 12.28 13.62
C PRO A 104 6.16 12.58 13.52
N ILE A 105 5.56 12.24 12.39
CA ILE A 105 4.15 12.45 12.04
C ILE A 105 3.50 11.08 11.87
N GLU A 106 2.24 10.92 12.27
CA GLU A 106 1.54 9.65 12.16
C GLU A 106 1.30 9.26 10.69
N SER A 107 1.45 7.95 10.38
CA SER A 107 1.39 7.43 9.01
C SER A 107 0.08 7.77 8.29
N GLN A 108 -1.05 7.79 8.99
CA GLN A 108 -2.36 8.12 8.40
C GLN A 108 -2.42 9.52 7.78
N GLU A 109 -1.66 10.47 8.34
CA GLU A 109 -1.63 11.85 7.83
C GLU A 109 -0.67 12.02 6.66
N LEU A 110 0.33 11.15 6.58
CA LEU A 110 1.31 11.14 5.49
C LEU A 110 0.87 10.30 4.30
N GLU A 111 -0.14 9.44 4.47
CA GLU A 111 -0.55 8.42 3.49
C GLU A 111 -0.80 9.00 2.09
N LYS A 112 -1.48 10.13 1.99
CA LYS A 112 -1.76 10.77 0.70
C LYS A 112 -0.50 11.29 0.02
N THR A 113 0.39 11.91 0.79
CA THR A 113 1.67 12.41 0.27
C THR A 113 2.61 11.25 -0.10
N GLU A 114 2.63 10.19 0.70
CA GLU A 114 3.38 8.98 0.37
C GLU A 114 2.86 8.35 -0.92
N LYS A 115 1.54 8.19 -1.05
CA LYS A 115 0.89 7.66 -2.24
C LYS A 115 1.21 8.49 -3.48
N PHE A 116 1.13 9.82 -3.39
CA PHE A 116 1.50 10.70 -4.48
C PHE A 116 2.96 10.51 -4.91
N LEU A 117 3.90 10.54 -3.96
CA LEU A 117 5.33 10.38 -4.27
C LEU A 117 5.64 8.99 -4.85
N ASN A 118 4.95 7.94 -4.37
CA ASN A 118 5.03 6.60 -4.93
C ASN A 118 4.56 6.58 -6.39
N GLN A 119 3.40 7.17 -6.67
CA GLN A 119 2.86 7.24 -8.03
C GLN A 119 3.79 7.99 -8.99
N VAL A 120 4.33 9.14 -8.54
CA VAL A 120 5.35 9.87 -9.33
C VAL A 120 6.55 8.99 -9.60
N SER A 121 7.04 8.27 -8.59
CA SER A 121 8.17 7.36 -8.71
C SER A 121 7.92 6.27 -9.75
N ASP A 122 6.87 5.50 -9.58
CA ASP A 122 6.57 4.35 -10.44
C ASP A 122 6.23 4.77 -11.86
N TYR A 123 5.42 5.81 -12.00
CA TYR A 123 5.05 6.33 -13.31
C TYR A 123 6.25 6.84 -14.09
N SER A 124 7.11 7.64 -13.45
CA SER A 124 8.32 8.15 -14.10
C SER A 124 9.30 7.04 -14.49
N TYR A 125 9.46 6.01 -13.67
CA TYR A 125 10.28 4.86 -14.00
C TYR A 125 9.74 4.10 -15.22
N THR A 126 8.43 3.86 -15.25
CA THR A 126 7.74 3.19 -16.36
C THR A 126 7.92 3.95 -17.67
N LEU A 127 7.68 5.27 -17.66
CA LEU A 127 7.84 6.11 -18.84
C LEU A 127 9.30 6.23 -19.28
N SER A 128 10.25 6.29 -18.33
CA SER A 128 11.69 6.27 -18.64
C SER A 128 12.06 5.00 -19.40
N ARG A 129 11.63 3.83 -18.94
CA ARG A 129 11.89 2.55 -19.62
C ARG A 129 11.26 2.48 -21.01
N LYS A 130 10.06 3.05 -21.19
CA LYS A 130 9.41 3.18 -22.50
C LYS A 130 10.28 3.97 -23.47
N ASN A 131 10.77 5.14 -23.02
CA ASN A 131 11.63 6.01 -23.82
C ASN A 131 12.98 5.34 -24.14
N ILE A 132 13.59 4.62 -23.20
CA ILE A 132 14.82 3.84 -23.41
C ILE A 132 14.63 2.80 -24.54
N LYS A 133 13.44 2.21 -24.66
CA LYS A 133 13.10 1.28 -25.75
C LYS A 133 12.79 2.00 -27.09
N GLY A 134 12.91 3.33 -27.15
CA GLY A 134 12.72 4.13 -28.35
C GLY A 134 11.28 4.45 -28.69
N THR A 135 10.37 4.40 -27.70
CA THR A 135 8.97 4.75 -27.86
C THR A 135 8.71 6.08 -27.17
N ASP A 136 8.20 7.08 -27.93
CA ASP A 136 7.86 8.39 -27.39
C ASP A 136 6.63 8.35 -26.48
N LEU A 137 6.51 9.37 -25.62
CA LEU A 137 5.33 9.55 -24.78
C LEU A 137 4.14 9.96 -25.66
N ASN A 138 2.97 9.47 -25.32
CA ASN A 138 1.72 9.86 -25.99
C ASN A 138 1.08 11.07 -25.27
N ASP A 139 0.02 11.65 -25.89
CA ASP A 139 -0.65 12.85 -25.35
C ASP A 139 -1.27 12.63 -23.97
N GLU A 140 -1.76 11.41 -23.66
CA GLU A 140 -2.33 11.03 -22.37
C GLU A 140 -1.23 10.99 -21.30
N GLU A 141 -0.09 10.37 -21.60
CA GLU A 141 1.06 10.32 -20.72
C GLU A 141 1.64 11.70 -20.41
N LEU A 142 1.67 12.59 -21.42
CA LEU A 142 2.08 13.97 -21.23
C LEU A 142 1.09 14.75 -20.35
N LYS A 143 -0.20 14.56 -20.57
CA LYS A 143 -1.25 15.15 -19.74
C LYS A 143 -1.15 14.69 -18.28
N ASN A 144 -0.92 13.40 -18.04
CA ASN A 144 -0.73 12.86 -16.70
C ASN A 144 0.50 13.46 -16.02
N LEU A 145 1.61 13.66 -16.74
CA LEU A 145 2.79 14.35 -16.21
C LEU A 145 2.49 15.81 -15.86
N GLU A 146 1.68 16.51 -16.65
CA GLU A 146 1.23 17.87 -16.36
C GLU A 146 0.36 17.93 -15.10
N GLU A 147 -0.54 16.99 -14.92
CA GLU A 147 -1.36 16.86 -13.71
C GLU A 147 -0.47 16.60 -12.48
N LEU A 148 0.46 15.64 -12.55
CA LEU A 148 1.44 15.39 -11.49
C LEU A 148 2.31 16.62 -11.19
N HIS A 149 2.66 17.42 -12.22
CA HIS A 149 3.39 18.67 -12.04
C HIS A 149 2.58 19.70 -11.24
N ASN A 150 1.29 19.88 -11.55
CA ASN A 150 0.42 20.80 -10.81
C ASN A 150 0.37 20.43 -9.32
N TYR A 151 0.28 19.15 -9.01
CA TYR A 151 0.32 18.65 -7.64
C TYR A 151 1.61 18.90 -6.92
N SER A 152 2.70 18.56 -7.58
CA SER A 152 4.02 18.77 -6.98
C SER A 152 4.26 20.24 -6.65
N THR A 153 3.70 21.15 -7.48
CA THR A 153 3.73 22.60 -7.24
C THR A 153 2.97 22.97 -5.96
N GLU A 154 1.78 22.40 -5.75
CA GLU A 154 1.00 22.65 -4.55
C GLU A 154 1.66 22.06 -3.31
N LEU A 155 2.11 20.80 -3.36
CA LEU A 155 2.84 20.16 -2.29
C LEU A 155 4.08 20.97 -1.89
N LYS A 156 4.86 21.44 -2.89
CA LYS A 156 6.01 22.32 -2.65
C LYS A 156 5.62 23.59 -1.90
N ASN A 157 4.51 24.24 -2.30
CA ASN A 157 4.05 25.47 -1.64
C ASN A 157 3.65 25.20 -0.18
N VAL A 158 2.92 24.13 0.09
CA VAL A 158 2.54 23.72 1.44
C VAL A 158 3.76 23.44 2.31
N LEU A 159 4.74 22.68 1.80
CA LEU A 159 5.97 22.37 2.54
C LEU A 159 6.81 23.63 2.81
N ASN A 160 6.88 24.58 1.87
CA ASN A 160 7.57 25.85 2.07
C ASN A 160 6.87 26.73 3.13
N GLN A 161 5.54 26.73 3.16
CA GLN A 161 4.80 27.41 4.23
C GLN A 161 5.09 26.79 5.59
N LEU A 162 5.03 25.46 5.69
CA LEU A 162 5.36 24.74 6.90
C LEU A 162 6.81 24.97 7.36
N ALA A 163 7.76 25.07 6.42
CA ALA A 163 9.15 25.45 6.72
C ALA A 163 9.22 26.84 7.39
N THR A 164 8.48 27.80 6.83
CA THR A 164 8.39 29.15 7.38
C THR A 164 7.80 29.16 8.79
N ASP A 165 6.74 28.41 9.03
CA ASP A 165 6.05 28.33 10.32
C ASP A 165 6.93 27.66 11.39
N LEU A 166 7.71 26.61 11.00
CA LEU A 166 8.71 25.98 11.88
C LEU A 166 9.86 26.93 12.21
N GLU A 167 10.38 27.71 11.24
CA GLU A 167 11.44 28.70 11.44
C GLU A 167 11.02 29.84 12.34
N GLN A 168 9.80 30.34 12.18
CA GLN A 168 9.23 31.41 13.00
C GLN A 168 8.81 30.93 14.39
N GLY A 169 8.82 29.61 14.64
CA GLY A 169 8.37 29.01 15.88
C GLY A 169 6.85 29.07 16.08
N ALA A 170 6.08 29.31 15.02
CA ALA A 170 4.63 29.25 15.03
C ALA A 170 4.13 27.81 15.29
N ILE A 171 4.88 26.82 14.81
CA ILE A 171 4.64 25.39 15.00
C ILE A 171 5.93 24.73 15.50
N SER A 172 5.82 23.67 16.30
CA SER A 172 6.98 22.87 16.74
C SER A 172 6.79 21.38 16.40
N TRP A 173 7.89 20.63 16.28
CA TRP A 173 7.85 19.16 16.10
C TRP A 173 7.11 18.43 17.23
N LYS A 174 7.08 19.02 18.42
CA LYS A 174 6.34 18.48 19.55
C LYS A 174 4.83 18.62 19.34
N ASP A 175 4.40 19.72 18.76
CA ASP A 175 2.99 19.97 18.44
C ASP A 175 2.55 19.03 17.31
N LEU A 176 3.35 18.90 16.27
CA LEU A 176 3.14 17.96 15.17
C LEU A 176 3.10 16.49 15.63
N LYS A 177 3.87 16.13 16.67
CA LYS A 177 3.88 14.79 17.25
C LYS A 177 2.74 14.53 18.24
N SER A 178 2.29 15.52 19.00
CA SER A 178 1.36 15.34 20.12
C SER A 178 -0.09 15.66 19.79
N ASN A 179 -0.32 16.61 18.91
CA ASN A 179 -1.65 16.99 18.43
C ASN A 179 -1.93 16.40 17.06
N GLY A 180 -1.10 15.49 16.74
CA GLY A 180 -1.18 14.53 15.67
C GLY A 180 -1.57 15.05 14.35
N ASN A 181 -2.12 16.15 14.06
CA ASN A 181 -2.67 16.05 12.76
C ASN A 181 -3.47 17.23 12.28
N GLU A 182 -4.08 17.97 13.20
CA GLU A 182 -4.91 19.06 12.75
C GLU A 182 -4.09 20.18 12.08
N GLU A 183 -2.85 20.39 12.47
CA GLU A 183 -2.04 21.50 11.92
C GLU A 183 -1.26 21.12 10.67
N PHE A 184 -0.68 19.91 10.57
CA PHE A 184 -0.08 19.41 9.32
C PHE A 184 -1.18 19.03 8.33
N ALA A 185 -2.21 18.33 8.78
CA ALA A 185 -3.41 18.05 8.01
C ALA A 185 -4.18 19.32 7.65
N GLN A 186 -4.21 20.35 8.46
CA GLN A 186 -4.80 21.65 8.11
C GLN A 186 -3.91 22.46 7.16
N ALA A 187 -2.59 22.43 7.31
CA ALA A 187 -1.67 23.03 6.34
C ALA A 187 -1.70 22.26 5.01
N VAL A 188 -1.79 20.95 5.06
CA VAL A 188 -1.99 20.06 3.90
C VAL A 188 -3.47 20.03 3.49
N SER A 189 -4.47 20.06 4.37
CA SER A 189 -5.90 19.93 4.07
C SER A 189 -6.63 21.23 3.73
N SER A 190 -6.12 22.39 4.08
CA SER A 190 -6.66 23.65 3.53
C SER A 190 -6.46 23.77 2.01
N ASN A 191 -5.58 22.92 1.45
CA ASN A 191 -5.39 22.76 0.00
C ASN A 191 -5.85 21.36 -0.50
N LEU A 192 -6.34 20.50 0.38
CA LEU A 192 -6.74 19.11 0.11
C LEU A 192 -8.14 18.96 -0.53
N ASP A 193 -8.92 20.03 -0.66
CA ASP A 193 -10.08 20.01 -1.56
C ASP A 193 -9.65 19.77 -3.02
N VAL A 194 -8.42 20.14 -3.36
CA VAL A 194 -7.78 19.78 -4.64
C VAL A 194 -7.33 18.32 -4.62
N PHE A 195 -6.75 17.82 -3.53
CA PHE A 195 -6.36 16.40 -3.40
C PHE A 195 -7.57 15.45 -3.38
N SER A 196 -8.73 15.85 -2.83
CA SER A 196 -9.92 15.00 -2.86
C SER A 196 -10.61 14.97 -4.22
N SER A 197 -10.58 16.07 -4.99
CA SER A 197 -11.09 16.06 -6.38
C SER A 197 -10.23 15.20 -7.30
N LEU A 198 -8.95 15.06 -6.98
CA LEU A 198 -7.99 14.29 -7.76
C LEU A 198 -7.87 12.84 -7.25
N GLU A 199 -8.29 12.54 -6.01
CA GLU A 199 -8.55 11.16 -5.60
C GLU A 199 -9.68 10.55 -6.45
N GLU A 200 -10.62 11.35 -6.97
CA GLU A 200 -11.61 10.92 -7.95
C GLU A 200 -11.00 10.69 -9.34
N ASP A 201 -10.06 11.51 -9.79
CA ASP A 201 -9.36 11.35 -11.07
C ASP A 201 -8.20 10.33 -10.99
N PHE A 202 -7.52 10.21 -9.84
CA PHE A 202 -6.50 9.18 -9.57
C PHE A 202 -7.05 7.82 -9.13
N HIS A 203 -8.34 7.63 -9.02
CA HIS A 203 -8.92 6.29 -8.88
C HIS A 203 -8.56 5.36 -10.06
N GLU A 204 -8.11 5.92 -11.18
CA GLU A 204 -7.57 5.12 -12.29
C GLU A 204 -6.12 4.64 -12.06
N TYR A 205 -5.38 5.28 -11.15
CA TYR A 205 -4.04 4.86 -10.71
C TYR A 205 -4.01 4.34 -9.26
N SER A 206 -5.16 3.98 -8.70
CA SER A 206 -5.27 3.46 -7.34
C SER A 206 -4.80 2.01 -7.25
N GLY A 207 -3.52 1.83 -7.14
CA GLY A 207 -2.85 0.56 -7.04
C GLY A 207 -1.79 0.48 -5.95
N LEU A 208 -1.84 1.29 -4.90
CA LEU A 208 -0.86 1.19 -3.82
C LEU A 208 -1.46 0.70 -2.50
N ILE A 209 -2.20 -0.38 -2.56
CA ILE A 209 -2.05 -1.44 -1.58
C ILE A 209 -1.03 -2.38 -2.21
N TYR A 210 0.10 -2.64 -1.56
CA TYR A 210 1.16 -3.55 -1.99
C TYR A 210 0.58 -4.95 -2.19
N ASP A 211 0.15 -5.25 -3.41
CA ASP A 211 -0.72 -6.38 -3.74
C ASP A 211 -0.03 -7.45 -4.60
N GLY A 212 1.30 -7.37 -4.64
CA GLY A 212 2.11 -8.23 -5.50
C GLY A 212 2.44 -7.58 -6.84
N ALA A 213 3.53 -8.03 -7.45
CA ALA A 213 4.21 -7.42 -8.57
C ALA A 213 3.38 -7.21 -9.85
N PHE A 214 2.22 -7.85 -9.98
CA PHE A 214 1.38 -7.76 -11.18
C PHE A 214 0.00 -7.15 -10.95
N SER A 215 -0.33 -6.74 -9.72
CA SER A 215 -1.65 -6.22 -9.40
C SER A 215 -1.86 -4.77 -9.82
N GLU A 216 -0.79 -4.02 -10.05
CA GLU A 216 -0.83 -2.58 -10.27
C GLU A 216 -0.87 -2.16 -11.75
N HIS A 217 -0.57 -3.07 -12.69
CA HIS A 217 -0.30 -2.70 -14.08
C HIS A 217 -1.51 -2.71 -15.02
N LEU A 218 -2.74 -2.95 -14.53
CA LEU A 218 -3.85 -3.33 -15.37
C LEU A 218 -5.10 -2.49 -15.16
N THR A 219 -5.03 -1.24 -15.57
CA THR A 219 -6.24 -0.48 -15.91
C THR A 219 -6.41 -0.49 -17.43
N SER A 220 -7.36 -1.27 -17.92
CA SER A 220 -7.82 -1.20 -19.30
C SER A 220 -8.80 -0.04 -19.43
N THR A 221 -8.70 0.78 -20.47
CA THR A 221 -9.68 1.85 -20.76
C THR A 221 -11.09 1.30 -21.07
N GLU A 222 -11.23 0.02 -21.36
CA GLU A 222 -12.51 -0.67 -21.52
C GLU A 222 -12.50 -2.00 -20.77
N PRO A 223 -13.33 -2.17 -19.70
CA PRO A 223 -13.40 -3.40 -18.94
C PRO A 223 -13.83 -4.60 -19.80
N LYS A 224 -12.91 -5.53 -20.03
CA LYS A 224 -13.12 -6.70 -20.90
C LYS A 224 -13.98 -7.78 -20.23
N GLY A 225 -13.80 -7.96 -18.91
CA GLY A 225 -14.55 -8.94 -18.11
C GLY A 225 -15.95 -8.48 -17.72
N LEU A 226 -16.33 -7.24 -18.06
CA LEU A 226 -17.62 -6.67 -17.70
C LEU A 226 -18.70 -7.09 -18.69
N THR A 227 -19.44 -8.13 -18.35
CA THR A 227 -20.48 -8.72 -19.20
C THR A 227 -21.90 -8.43 -18.67
N GLY A 228 -22.91 -8.61 -19.50
CA GLY A 228 -24.33 -8.45 -19.14
C GLY A 228 -24.91 -7.11 -19.54
N ASN A 229 -26.21 -6.93 -19.23
CA ASN A 229 -26.95 -5.69 -19.47
C ASN A 229 -26.87 -4.76 -18.28
N ASP A 230 -27.15 -3.48 -18.49
CA ASP A 230 -27.29 -2.52 -17.42
C ASP A 230 -28.44 -2.92 -16.47
N ILE A 231 -28.18 -2.76 -15.18
CA ILE A 231 -29.12 -3.05 -14.10
C ILE A 231 -29.55 -1.76 -13.39
N SER A 232 -30.69 -1.81 -12.71
CA SER A 232 -31.11 -0.74 -11.81
C SER A 232 -30.47 -0.84 -10.42
N GLU A 233 -30.57 0.23 -9.63
CA GLU A 233 -30.13 0.21 -8.21
C GLU A 233 -30.91 -0.86 -7.41
N ASP A 234 -32.20 -1.07 -7.71
CA ASP A 234 -33.00 -2.10 -7.05
C ASP A 234 -32.51 -3.51 -7.41
N ASP A 235 -32.09 -3.75 -8.66
CA ASP A 235 -31.48 -5.02 -9.05
C ASP A 235 -30.14 -5.23 -8.32
N ALA A 236 -29.34 -4.17 -8.15
CA ALA A 236 -28.12 -4.24 -7.36
C ALA A 236 -28.41 -4.58 -5.88
N ARG A 237 -29.47 -4.03 -5.28
CA ARG A 237 -29.93 -4.43 -3.94
C ARG A 237 -30.35 -5.90 -3.86
N ASN A 238 -31.00 -6.40 -4.90
CA ASN A 238 -31.35 -7.83 -4.99
C ASN A 238 -30.11 -8.70 -5.04
N LYS A 239 -29.06 -8.29 -5.78
CA LYS A 239 -27.76 -8.97 -5.78
C LYS A 239 -27.11 -9.02 -4.40
N ILE A 240 -27.17 -7.94 -3.63
CA ILE A 240 -26.71 -7.93 -2.24
C ILE A 240 -27.44 -8.99 -1.42
N ASN A 241 -28.76 -9.06 -1.54
CA ASN A 241 -29.58 -10.05 -0.83
C ASN A 241 -29.25 -11.50 -1.25
N GLU A 242 -28.90 -11.74 -2.52
CA GLU A 242 -28.45 -13.05 -3.00
C GLU A 242 -27.10 -13.46 -2.38
N VAL A 243 -26.15 -12.53 -2.28
CA VAL A 243 -24.78 -12.81 -1.81
C VAL A 243 -24.72 -13.01 -0.30
N PHE A 244 -25.36 -12.14 0.47
CA PHE A 244 -25.29 -12.16 1.94
C PHE A 244 -26.44 -12.90 2.62
N GLY A 245 -27.50 -13.22 1.87
CA GLY A 245 -28.74 -13.75 2.40
C GLY A 245 -29.59 -12.64 3.04
N SER A 246 -30.82 -12.45 2.54
CA SER A 246 -31.72 -11.41 3.04
C SER A 246 -32.02 -11.53 4.53
N GLU A 247 -31.98 -12.78 5.07
CA GLU A 247 -32.14 -13.06 6.49
C GLU A 247 -30.99 -12.55 7.37
N ASN A 248 -29.81 -12.32 6.80
CA ASN A 248 -28.63 -11.82 7.52
C ASN A 248 -28.51 -10.30 7.48
N ILE A 249 -29.28 -9.64 6.65
CA ILE A 249 -29.23 -8.19 6.46
C ILE A 249 -30.25 -7.50 7.38
N LYS A 250 -29.81 -6.42 8.04
CA LYS A 250 -30.64 -5.56 8.86
C LYS A 250 -31.07 -4.30 8.10
N GLU A 251 -30.14 -3.72 7.33
CA GLU A 251 -30.34 -2.48 6.58
C GLU A 251 -29.41 -2.42 5.37
N ILE A 252 -29.87 -1.85 4.26
CA ILE A 252 -29.06 -1.51 3.09
C ILE A 252 -29.29 -0.03 2.78
N SER A 253 -28.26 0.79 2.90
CA SER A 253 -28.28 2.22 2.60
C SER A 253 -27.48 2.50 1.33
N SER A 254 -28.04 3.31 0.41
CA SER A 254 -27.28 3.75 -0.78
C SER A 254 -26.26 4.81 -0.37
N LEU A 255 -25.03 4.68 -0.88
CA LEU A 255 -23.96 5.67 -0.76
C LEU A 255 -23.79 6.50 -2.05
N GLY A 256 -24.66 6.24 -3.05
CA GLY A 256 -24.61 6.90 -4.36
C GLY A 256 -23.97 6.06 -5.45
N GLU A 257 -23.63 6.71 -6.54
CA GLU A 257 -23.16 6.09 -7.77
C GLU A 257 -21.74 6.57 -8.08
N ASN A 258 -20.90 5.69 -8.59
CA ASN A 258 -19.62 6.04 -9.17
C ASN A 258 -19.73 6.01 -10.70
N GLU A 259 -19.83 7.19 -11.33
CA GLU A 259 -19.93 7.35 -12.79
C GLU A 259 -18.57 7.62 -13.45
N ASN A 260 -17.59 8.08 -12.68
CA ASN A 260 -16.28 8.49 -13.19
C ASN A 260 -15.25 7.35 -13.22
N SER A 261 -15.64 6.16 -12.73
CA SER A 261 -14.79 4.97 -12.76
C SER A 261 -15.04 4.16 -14.05
N GLU A 262 -14.02 3.46 -14.53
CA GLU A 262 -14.14 2.45 -15.61
C GLU A 262 -15.22 1.41 -15.27
N LEU A 263 -15.29 1.01 -14.00
CA LEU A 263 -16.33 0.14 -13.45
C LEU A 263 -17.44 0.98 -12.80
N LYS A 264 -18.30 1.60 -13.64
CA LYS A 264 -19.45 2.36 -13.14
C LYS A 264 -20.28 1.49 -12.21
N SER A 265 -20.54 1.98 -11.00
CA SER A 265 -21.13 1.16 -9.94
C SER A 265 -22.12 1.90 -9.07
N TYR A 266 -23.00 1.14 -8.42
CA TYR A 266 -23.80 1.53 -7.27
C TYR A 266 -23.03 1.16 -6.00
N ASN A 267 -22.95 2.09 -5.05
CA ASN A 267 -22.27 1.87 -3.79
C ASN A 267 -23.27 1.79 -2.63
N PHE A 268 -23.06 0.84 -1.73
CA PHE A 268 -23.96 0.63 -0.60
C PHE A 268 -23.20 0.41 0.69
N SER A 269 -23.82 0.83 1.79
CA SER A 269 -23.48 0.39 3.14
C SER A 269 -24.54 -0.59 3.61
N ILE A 270 -24.10 -1.74 4.11
CA ILE A 270 -24.97 -2.77 4.63
C ILE A 270 -24.69 -2.89 6.12
N LYS A 271 -25.73 -2.92 6.94
CA LYS A 271 -25.65 -3.32 8.33
C LYS A 271 -26.21 -4.74 8.45
N ASN A 272 -25.40 -5.71 8.87
CA ASN A 272 -25.87 -7.07 9.06
C ASN A 272 -26.54 -7.27 10.43
N LYS A 273 -27.10 -8.43 10.70
CA LYS A 273 -27.76 -8.73 12.00
C LYS A 273 -26.81 -8.88 13.19
N LYS A 274 -25.50 -9.00 12.94
CA LYS A 274 -24.44 -8.94 13.95
C LYS A 274 -24.03 -7.48 14.28
N ASP A 275 -24.72 -6.47 13.70
CA ASP A 275 -24.40 -5.04 13.77
C ASP A 275 -23.05 -4.66 13.12
N GLU A 276 -22.48 -5.52 12.28
CA GLU A 276 -21.27 -5.25 11.50
C GLU A 276 -21.60 -4.41 10.27
N ASN A 277 -20.68 -3.53 9.89
CA ASN A 277 -20.83 -2.68 8.70
C ASN A 277 -20.04 -3.27 7.54
N ILE A 278 -20.71 -3.41 6.40
CA ILE A 278 -20.12 -3.87 5.14
C ILE A 278 -20.31 -2.77 4.11
N THR A 279 -19.23 -2.41 3.42
CA THR A 279 -19.31 -1.55 2.23
C THR A 279 -19.20 -2.43 0.99
N ILE A 280 -19.99 -2.13 -0.06
CA ILE A 280 -20.00 -2.90 -1.30
C ILE A 280 -20.23 -1.99 -2.49
N ALA A 281 -19.55 -2.28 -3.60
CA ALA A 281 -19.80 -1.70 -4.90
C ALA A 281 -20.24 -2.78 -5.91
N ILE A 282 -21.29 -2.48 -6.66
CA ILE A 282 -21.85 -3.37 -7.68
C ILE A 282 -21.92 -2.63 -9.02
N THR A 283 -21.36 -3.23 -10.08
CA THR A 283 -21.33 -2.61 -11.40
C THR A 283 -22.73 -2.35 -11.94
N LYS A 284 -22.92 -1.23 -12.63
CA LYS A 284 -24.17 -0.92 -13.36
C LYS A 284 -24.38 -1.90 -14.50
N LYS A 285 -23.32 -2.30 -15.20
CA LYS A 285 -23.36 -3.30 -16.25
C LYS A 285 -23.18 -4.69 -15.64
N GLY A 286 -24.15 -5.56 -15.80
CA GLY A 286 -24.10 -6.96 -15.39
C GLY A 286 -24.29 -7.25 -13.90
N GLY A 287 -24.23 -6.25 -13.01
CA GLY A 287 -24.43 -6.45 -11.57
C GLY A 287 -23.32 -7.26 -10.91
N HIS A 288 -22.07 -7.08 -11.34
CA HIS A 288 -20.92 -7.74 -10.75
C HIS A 288 -20.46 -7.02 -9.50
N ILE A 289 -19.99 -7.76 -8.51
CA ILE A 289 -19.35 -7.17 -7.32
C ILE A 289 -17.99 -6.64 -7.74
N VAL A 290 -17.71 -5.35 -7.52
CA VAL A 290 -16.38 -4.76 -7.71
C VAL A 290 -15.52 -5.03 -6.49
N TYR A 291 -16.09 -4.77 -5.33
CA TYR A 291 -15.51 -5.10 -4.04
C TYR A 291 -16.59 -5.16 -2.97
N PHE A 292 -16.32 -5.84 -1.89
CA PHE A 292 -16.92 -5.56 -0.60
C PHE A 292 -15.88 -5.74 0.52
N ASN A 293 -16.10 -5.06 1.65
CA ASN A 293 -15.28 -5.18 2.84
C ASN A 293 -16.15 -5.09 4.10
N CYS A 294 -15.97 -6.05 4.99
CA CYS A 294 -16.56 -6.11 6.31
C CYS A 294 -15.47 -5.83 7.35
N ASN A 295 -15.63 -4.77 8.14
CA ASN A 295 -14.71 -4.46 9.21
C ASN A 295 -15.15 -5.21 10.47
N ARG A 296 -14.51 -6.35 10.70
CA ARG A 296 -14.73 -7.22 11.85
C ARG A 296 -13.39 -7.65 12.42
N ASP A 297 -13.23 -7.58 13.73
CA ASP A 297 -12.05 -8.10 14.41
C ASP A 297 -12.10 -9.61 14.48
N VAL A 298 -10.96 -10.26 14.27
CA VAL A 298 -10.76 -11.71 14.43
C VAL A 298 -9.86 -11.93 15.65
N ASN A 299 -10.38 -12.60 16.67
CA ASN A 299 -9.68 -12.71 17.95
C ASN A 299 -8.90 -14.01 18.13
N GLU A 300 -9.24 -15.08 17.41
CA GLU A 300 -8.64 -16.40 17.57
C GLU A 300 -8.59 -17.12 16.22
N GLU A 301 -7.40 -17.51 15.78
CA GLU A 301 -7.23 -18.29 14.56
C GLU A 301 -7.53 -19.78 14.82
N LYS A 302 -8.48 -20.35 14.10
CA LYS A 302 -8.93 -21.76 14.21
C LYS A 302 -8.75 -22.51 12.91
N LEU A 303 -8.83 -21.81 11.78
CA LEU A 303 -8.74 -22.41 10.46
C LEU A 303 -7.30 -22.42 9.96
N SER A 304 -6.94 -23.47 9.25
CA SER A 304 -5.71 -23.56 8.48
C SER A 304 -5.80 -22.73 7.20
N TYR A 305 -4.66 -22.49 6.56
CA TYR A 305 -4.61 -21.91 5.20
C TYR A 305 -5.48 -22.71 4.22
N ASP A 306 -5.37 -24.03 4.23
CA ASP A 306 -6.10 -24.92 3.31
C ASP A 306 -7.62 -24.81 3.51
N ASP A 307 -8.09 -24.70 4.75
CA ASP A 307 -9.50 -24.51 5.05
C ASP A 307 -9.99 -23.14 4.57
N ALA A 308 -9.22 -22.08 4.80
CA ALA A 308 -9.53 -20.75 4.33
C ALA A 308 -9.52 -20.66 2.79
N ASN A 309 -8.53 -21.27 2.14
CA ASN A 309 -8.43 -21.34 0.68
C ASN A 309 -9.64 -22.05 0.07
N LYS A 310 -10.07 -23.15 0.68
CA LYS A 310 -11.29 -23.85 0.26
C LYS A 310 -12.54 -22.96 0.36
N LYS A 311 -12.66 -22.15 1.43
CA LYS A 311 -13.75 -21.17 1.59
C LYS A 311 -13.71 -20.09 0.50
N GLY A 312 -12.52 -19.59 0.16
CA GLY A 312 -12.33 -18.63 -0.91
C GLY A 312 -12.78 -19.19 -2.27
N PHE A 313 -12.37 -20.43 -2.61
CA PHE A 313 -12.83 -21.10 -3.84
C PHE A 313 -14.34 -21.34 -3.85
N GLU A 314 -14.93 -21.82 -2.75
CA GLU A 314 -16.38 -22.03 -2.64
C GLU A 314 -17.13 -20.72 -2.90
N PHE A 315 -16.64 -19.61 -2.35
CA PHE A 315 -17.21 -18.28 -2.54
C PHE A 315 -17.15 -17.83 -4.01
N LEU A 316 -15.97 -17.92 -4.65
CA LEU A 316 -15.79 -17.53 -6.06
C LEU A 316 -16.68 -18.37 -6.99
N ASN A 317 -16.75 -19.69 -6.77
CA ASN A 317 -17.63 -20.57 -7.53
C ASN A 317 -19.12 -20.20 -7.38
N ASN A 318 -19.56 -19.81 -6.18
CA ASN A 318 -20.91 -19.33 -5.93
C ASN A 318 -21.22 -18.02 -6.66
N LEU A 319 -20.21 -17.19 -6.92
CA LEU A 319 -20.34 -16.00 -7.78
C LEU A 319 -20.30 -16.34 -9.28
N GLY A 320 -20.12 -17.61 -9.66
CA GLY A 320 -19.98 -18.05 -11.05
C GLY A 320 -18.58 -17.84 -11.63
N ILE A 321 -17.60 -17.49 -10.80
CA ILE A 321 -16.21 -17.28 -11.18
C ILE A 321 -15.46 -18.60 -10.96
N ASN A 322 -15.16 -19.28 -12.06
CA ASN A 322 -14.57 -20.61 -12.05
C ASN A 322 -13.13 -20.60 -12.62
N ASN A 323 -12.44 -21.72 -12.54
CA ASN A 323 -11.08 -21.90 -13.08
C ASN A 323 -10.06 -20.91 -12.48
N MET A 324 -10.23 -20.57 -11.22
CA MET A 324 -9.26 -19.75 -10.50
C MET A 324 -8.19 -20.64 -9.86
N LYS A 325 -6.98 -20.12 -9.73
CA LYS A 325 -5.86 -20.76 -9.06
C LYS A 325 -5.28 -19.79 -8.04
N GLU A 326 -5.05 -20.27 -6.83
CA GLU A 326 -4.36 -19.48 -5.81
C GLU A 326 -2.91 -19.20 -6.22
N THR A 327 -2.44 -18.01 -5.91
CA THR A 327 -1.07 -17.57 -6.25
C THR A 327 -0.28 -17.25 -5.00
N TYR A 328 -0.66 -16.27 -4.22
CA TYR A 328 -0.01 -15.86 -2.97
C TYR A 328 -1.05 -15.37 -1.96
N TYR A 329 -0.63 -15.30 -0.70
CA TYR A 329 -1.52 -14.90 0.40
C TYR A 329 -0.77 -14.15 1.49
N LEU A 330 -1.53 -13.38 2.27
CA LEU A 330 -1.06 -12.70 3.47
C LEU A 330 -2.07 -12.89 4.60
N ASN A 331 -1.58 -13.26 5.80
CA ASN A 331 -2.36 -13.31 7.03
C ASN A 331 -2.01 -12.10 7.91
N GLU A 332 -2.98 -11.27 8.19
CA GLU A 332 -2.87 -10.13 9.08
C GLU A 332 -3.97 -10.16 10.12
N ASN A 333 -3.58 -10.27 11.39
CA ASN A 333 -4.52 -10.26 12.52
C ASN A 333 -5.66 -11.30 12.42
N GLY A 334 -5.35 -12.50 11.94
CA GLY A 334 -6.33 -13.57 11.79
C GLY A 334 -7.26 -13.43 10.58
N ILE A 335 -6.98 -12.49 9.69
CA ILE A 335 -7.65 -12.35 8.39
C ILE A 335 -6.64 -12.72 7.31
N ILE A 336 -6.96 -13.74 6.55
CA ILE A 336 -6.13 -14.16 5.43
C ILE A 336 -6.67 -13.58 4.12
N THR A 337 -5.83 -12.84 3.42
CA THR A 337 -6.11 -12.36 2.06
C THR A 337 -5.43 -13.28 1.08
N ILE A 338 -6.21 -13.96 0.25
CA ILE A 338 -5.73 -14.91 -0.76
C ILE A 338 -5.97 -14.32 -2.14
N ASN A 339 -4.94 -14.34 -2.97
CA ASN A 339 -4.99 -13.90 -4.36
C ASN A 339 -5.24 -15.10 -5.27
N TYR A 340 -6.20 -14.96 -6.17
CA TYR A 340 -6.58 -15.96 -7.16
C TYR A 340 -6.41 -15.37 -8.55
N ALA A 341 -5.72 -16.07 -9.44
CA ALA A 341 -5.61 -15.74 -10.85
C ALA A 341 -6.45 -16.70 -11.69
N TYR A 342 -7.02 -16.22 -12.80
CA TYR A 342 -7.70 -17.10 -13.74
C TYR A 342 -6.71 -18.08 -14.39
N ASN A 343 -7.11 -19.33 -14.56
CA ASN A 343 -6.29 -20.37 -15.18
C ASN A 343 -6.98 -20.84 -16.47
N GLN A 344 -6.33 -20.56 -17.61
CA GLN A 344 -6.79 -20.96 -18.93
C GLN A 344 -5.79 -21.95 -19.54
N ASP A 345 -6.21 -23.17 -19.80
CA ASP A 345 -5.37 -24.20 -20.43
C ASP A 345 -4.00 -24.38 -19.76
N ASP A 346 -3.98 -24.43 -18.42
CA ASP A 346 -2.79 -24.52 -17.56
C ASP A 346 -1.86 -23.28 -17.62
N VAL A 347 -2.32 -22.16 -18.19
CA VAL A 347 -1.63 -20.86 -18.16
C VAL A 347 -2.27 -19.99 -17.07
N ILE A 348 -1.46 -19.50 -16.15
CA ILE A 348 -1.93 -18.58 -15.10
C ILE A 348 -2.06 -17.18 -15.69
N MET A 349 -3.26 -16.60 -15.63
CA MET A 349 -3.55 -15.25 -16.14
C MET A 349 -3.42 -14.22 -15.01
N TYR A 350 -2.23 -13.75 -14.74
CA TYR A 350 -2.00 -12.73 -13.69
C TYR A 350 -2.77 -11.42 -13.89
N PRO A 351 -3.12 -10.99 -15.12
CA PRO A 351 -4.02 -9.86 -15.31
C PRO A 351 -5.41 -10.04 -14.66
N ASP A 352 -5.88 -11.27 -14.52
CA ASP A 352 -7.24 -11.61 -14.09
C ASP A 352 -7.25 -11.97 -12.59
N LEU A 353 -6.70 -11.09 -11.74
CA LEU A 353 -6.61 -11.30 -10.29
C LEU A 353 -7.90 -10.97 -9.57
N ILE A 354 -8.20 -11.79 -8.56
CA ILE A 354 -9.23 -11.56 -7.54
C ILE A 354 -8.60 -11.77 -6.17
N LYS A 355 -8.94 -10.92 -5.21
CA LYS A 355 -8.55 -11.08 -3.81
C LYS A 355 -9.74 -11.45 -2.96
N VAL A 356 -9.58 -12.41 -2.07
CA VAL A 356 -10.62 -12.81 -1.12
C VAL A 356 -10.05 -12.77 0.28
N LYS A 357 -10.75 -12.08 1.19
CA LYS A 357 -10.43 -12.02 2.60
C LYS A 357 -11.27 -13.03 3.37
N VAL A 358 -10.62 -13.91 4.10
CA VAL A 358 -11.27 -14.96 4.90
C VAL A 358 -10.88 -14.81 6.37
N ALA A 359 -11.86 -14.79 7.24
CA ALA A 359 -11.63 -14.79 8.69
C ALA A 359 -11.18 -16.18 9.17
N LEU A 360 -10.10 -16.27 9.92
CA LEU A 360 -9.55 -17.54 10.39
C LEU A 360 -10.24 -18.08 11.65
N ASP A 361 -11.19 -17.39 12.25
CA ASP A 361 -11.97 -17.88 13.40
C ASP A 361 -13.17 -18.75 13.00
N ASP A 362 -13.84 -18.41 11.89
CA ASP A 362 -15.08 -19.09 11.46
C ASP A 362 -15.19 -19.33 9.92
N GLY A 363 -14.26 -18.79 9.13
CA GLY A 363 -14.23 -18.92 7.67
C GLY A 363 -15.22 -18.00 6.96
N GLU A 364 -15.75 -16.97 7.63
CA GLU A 364 -16.58 -15.94 7.00
C GLU A 364 -15.75 -15.15 5.97
N ILE A 365 -16.33 -14.89 4.79
CA ILE A 365 -15.70 -14.04 3.79
C ILE A 365 -15.88 -12.59 4.20
N LEU A 366 -14.82 -11.92 4.61
CA LEU A 366 -14.84 -10.53 5.05
C LEU A 366 -14.63 -9.54 3.92
N GLY A 367 -14.18 -9.99 2.76
CA GLY A 367 -14.00 -9.10 1.62
C GLY A 367 -13.70 -9.83 0.33
N VAL A 368 -13.96 -9.14 -0.75
CA VAL A 368 -13.53 -9.52 -2.09
C VAL A 368 -13.18 -8.27 -2.90
N GLU A 369 -12.19 -8.37 -3.74
CA GLU A 369 -11.86 -7.38 -4.76
C GLU A 369 -11.70 -8.09 -6.09
N THR A 370 -12.52 -7.70 -7.08
CA THR A 370 -12.57 -8.33 -8.41
C THR A 370 -12.14 -7.38 -9.52
N LYS A 371 -11.65 -6.19 -9.19
CA LYS A 371 -11.33 -5.13 -10.16
C LYS A 371 -10.40 -5.63 -11.27
N GLY A 372 -9.33 -6.34 -10.90
CA GLY A 372 -8.40 -6.93 -11.88
C GLY A 372 -9.12 -7.85 -12.87
N TYR A 373 -9.93 -8.77 -12.36
CA TYR A 373 -10.71 -9.70 -13.17
C TYR A 373 -11.72 -8.98 -14.07
N LEU A 374 -12.51 -8.05 -13.52
CA LEU A 374 -13.53 -7.34 -14.31
C LEU A 374 -12.93 -6.46 -15.41
N ASN A 375 -11.75 -5.90 -15.18
CA ASN A 375 -11.09 -5.07 -16.17
C ASN A 375 -10.43 -5.90 -17.29
N ASN A 376 -9.87 -7.07 -16.98
CA ASN A 376 -8.95 -7.74 -17.90
C ASN A 376 -9.42 -9.08 -18.41
N HIS A 377 -10.38 -9.73 -17.70
CA HIS A 377 -10.78 -11.10 -18.03
C HIS A 377 -11.36 -11.22 -19.43
N THR A 378 -10.75 -12.07 -20.22
CA THR A 378 -11.20 -12.50 -21.53
C THR A 378 -10.53 -13.82 -21.87
N GLU A 379 -11.19 -14.65 -22.69
CA GLU A 379 -10.53 -15.81 -23.30
C GLU A 379 -9.42 -15.33 -24.24
N ARG A 380 -8.20 -15.80 -23.99
CA ARG A 380 -7.01 -15.41 -24.76
C ARG A 380 -6.63 -16.50 -25.75
N THR A 381 -6.15 -16.10 -26.91
CA THR A 381 -5.53 -17.03 -27.84
C THR A 381 -4.08 -17.28 -27.40
N ILE A 382 -3.81 -18.46 -26.84
CA ILE A 382 -2.47 -18.85 -26.43
C ILE A 382 -1.62 -19.12 -27.69
N SER A 383 -0.49 -18.41 -27.80
CA SER A 383 0.45 -18.59 -28.91
C SER A 383 1.00 -20.03 -28.92
N LYS A 384 1.04 -20.62 -30.11
CA LYS A 384 1.70 -21.93 -30.33
C LYS A 384 3.10 -21.81 -30.87
N ASN A 385 3.49 -20.60 -31.29
CA ASN A 385 4.83 -20.32 -31.81
C ASN A 385 5.73 -19.90 -30.65
N ILE A 386 6.06 -20.87 -29.80
CA ILE A 386 6.86 -20.67 -28.60
C ILE A 386 8.15 -21.51 -28.67
N ILE A 387 9.19 -21.03 -27.99
CA ILE A 387 10.44 -21.81 -27.81
C ILE A 387 10.17 -23.04 -26.93
N SER A 388 11.02 -24.02 -26.95
CA SER A 388 10.90 -25.14 -26.02
C SER A 388 11.22 -24.71 -24.57
N ILE A 389 10.63 -25.38 -23.59
CA ILE A 389 10.94 -25.14 -22.17
C ILE A 389 12.43 -25.37 -21.86
N ASP A 390 13.09 -26.30 -22.56
CA ASP A 390 14.51 -26.54 -22.40
C ASP A 390 15.37 -25.39 -22.95
N GLU A 391 14.89 -24.67 -23.96
CA GLU A 391 15.51 -23.44 -24.45
C GLU A 391 15.34 -22.32 -23.48
N ALA A 392 14.13 -22.15 -22.91
CA ALA A 392 13.87 -21.18 -21.87
C ALA A 392 14.73 -21.42 -20.62
N LYS A 393 14.87 -22.67 -20.17
CA LYS A 393 15.75 -23.02 -19.05
C LYS A 393 17.20 -22.62 -19.24
N LYS A 394 17.71 -22.60 -20.47
CA LYS A 394 19.09 -22.16 -20.77
C LYS A 394 19.31 -20.67 -20.55
N LYS A 395 18.23 -19.89 -20.47
CA LYS A 395 18.24 -18.45 -20.20
C LYS A 395 18.32 -18.13 -18.73
N LEU A 396 17.96 -19.08 -17.85
CA LEU A 396 17.98 -18.92 -16.42
C LEU A 396 19.39 -18.86 -15.85
N ASN A 397 19.53 -18.22 -14.70
CA ASN A 397 20.78 -18.25 -13.94
C ASN A 397 21.16 -19.71 -13.61
N LYS A 398 22.41 -20.08 -13.88
CA LYS A 398 22.93 -21.46 -13.73
C LYS A 398 22.87 -21.96 -12.27
N ASN A 399 22.84 -21.07 -11.32
CA ASN A 399 22.76 -21.40 -9.89
C ASN A 399 21.31 -21.50 -9.40
N LEU A 400 20.31 -21.23 -10.26
CA LEU A 400 18.90 -21.35 -9.88
C LEU A 400 18.51 -22.83 -9.79
N ASN A 401 18.22 -23.28 -8.58
CA ASN A 401 17.67 -24.60 -8.34
C ASN A 401 16.15 -24.57 -8.56
N ILE A 402 15.70 -24.97 -9.75
CA ILE A 402 14.29 -24.93 -10.16
C ILE A 402 13.48 -25.90 -9.29
N GLN A 403 12.42 -25.40 -8.67
CA GLN A 403 11.50 -26.15 -7.80
C GLN A 403 10.19 -26.47 -8.54
N SER A 404 9.69 -25.52 -9.32
CA SER A 404 8.52 -25.72 -10.18
C SER A 404 8.61 -24.88 -11.44
N GLU A 405 7.86 -25.30 -12.45
CA GLU A 405 7.77 -24.64 -13.75
C GLU A 405 6.33 -24.66 -14.25
N GLY A 406 5.95 -23.62 -14.97
CA GLY A 406 4.60 -23.46 -15.52
C GLY A 406 4.59 -22.43 -16.63
N MET A 407 3.40 -22.08 -17.06
CA MET A 407 3.17 -20.98 -17.98
C MET A 407 2.32 -19.89 -17.34
N ALA A 408 2.62 -18.65 -17.63
CA ALA A 408 1.90 -17.52 -17.14
C ALA A 408 1.74 -16.45 -18.23
N MET A 409 0.63 -15.77 -18.21
CA MET A 409 0.41 -14.51 -18.91
C MET A 409 0.69 -13.40 -17.90
N ILE A 410 1.73 -12.61 -18.12
CA ILE A 410 2.07 -11.50 -17.23
C ILE A 410 1.73 -10.17 -17.89
N PRO A 411 1.26 -9.18 -17.11
CA PRO A 411 1.07 -7.83 -17.61
C PRO A 411 2.41 -7.11 -17.75
N THR A 412 2.48 -6.18 -18.67
CA THR A 412 3.63 -5.28 -18.82
C THR A 412 3.28 -3.88 -18.34
N GLU A 413 4.30 -3.08 -18.06
CA GLU A 413 4.17 -1.65 -17.75
C GLU A 413 3.47 -0.85 -18.88
N PHE A 414 3.42 -1.40 -20.09
CA PHE A 414 2.78 -0.77 -21.26
C PHE A 414 1.32 -1.22 -21.45
N LYS A 415 0.68 -1.78 -20.42
CA LYS A 415 -0.69 -2.29 -20.47
C LYS A 415 -0.90 -3.36 -21.57
N THR A 416 0.15 -4.12 -21.87
CA THR A 416 0.12 -5.29 -22.75
C THR A 416 0.36 -6.56 -21.93
N GLU A 417 0.13 -7.71 -22.55
CA GLU A 417 0.31 -9.01 -21.91
C GLU A 417 1.37 -9.80 -22.65
N ILE A 418 2.20 -10.54 -21.93
CA ILE A 418 3.25 -11.40 -22.48
C ILE A 418 3.07 -12.81 -21.95
N LEU A 419 3.08 -13.78 -22.87
CA LEU A 419 3.12 -15.20 -22.51
C LEU A 419 4.54 -15.58 -22.10
N CYS A 420 4.70 -16.08 -20.88
CA CYS A 420 5.98 -16.46 -20.32
C CYS A 420 5.99 -17.91 -19.82
N TYR A 421 7.17 -18.50 -19.82
CA TYR A 421 7.48 -19.59 -18.90
C TYR A 421 7.75 -18.99 -17.53
N GLU A 422 7.08 -19.51 -16.51
CA GLU A 422 7.31 -19.17 -15.11
C GLU A 422 8.17 -20.25 -14.45
N PHE A 423 9.29 -19.85 -13.87
CA PHE A 423 10.17 -20.75 -13.13
C PHE A 423 10.29 -20.28 -11.69
N LYS A 424 9.85 -21.12 -10.76
CA LYS A 424 10.09 -20.92 -9.33
C LYS A 424 11.34 -21.68 -8.92
N GLY A 425 12.28 -21.03 -8.26
CA GLY A 425 13.53 -21.67 -7.85
C GLY A 425 14.25 -20.95 -6.74
N LYS A 426 15.33 -21.55 -6.25
CA LYS A 426 16.16 -21.01 -5.17
C LYS A 426 17.60 -20.78 -5.61
N ILE A 427 18.16 -19.65 -5.15
CA ILE A 427 19.58 -19.40 -5.13
C ILE A 427 19.97 -19.11 -3.68
N ASN A 428 20.82 -19.94 -3.09
CA ASN A 428 21.10 -19.94 -1.66
C ASN A 428 19.81 -20.02 -0.82
N ASP A 429 19.57 -19.05 0.05
CA ASP A 429 18.37 -19.00 0.91
C ASP A 429 17.23 -18.17 0.31
N SER A 430 17.46 -17.53 -0.85
CA SER A 430 16.45 -16.68 -1.51
C SER A 430 15.68 -17.46 -2.56
N GLU A 431 14.38 -17.27 -2.60
CA GLU A 431 13.45 -17.88 -3.55
C GLU A 431 13.00 -16.84 -4.59
N PHE A 432 12.92 -17.26 -5.85
CA PHE A 432 12.64 -16.38 -6.99
C PHE A 432 11.57 -16.98 -7.89
N LEU A 433 10.78 -16.10 -8.52
CA LEU A 433 10.03 -16.38 -9.74
C LEU A 433 10.71 -15.67 -10.89
N VAL A 434 11.02 -16.41 -11.96
CA VAL A 434 11.67 -15.88 -13.16
C VAL A 434 10.74 -16.11 -14.34
N TYR A 435 10.50 -15.05 -15.10
CA TYR A 435 9.62 -15.07 -16.25
C TYR A 435 10.44 -14.94 -17.55
N ILE A 436 10.37 -15.96 -18.38
CA ILE A 436 11.03 -16.01 -19.69
C ILE A 436 9.95 -15.92 -20.76
N ASN A 437 10.04 -14.93 -21.64
CA ASN A 437 9.14 -14.77 -22.77
C ASN A 437 9.09 -16.07 -23.60
N ALA A 438 7.91 -16.62 -23.75
CA ALA A 438 7.73 -17.91 -24.42
C ALA A 438 7.98 -17.83 -25.94
N GLU A 439 7.88 -16.65 -26.55
CA GLU A 439 8.09 -16.47 -27.99
C GLU A 439 9.55 -16.10 -28.34
N THR A 440 10.18 -15.20 -27.55
CA THR A 440 11.51 -14.67 -27.85
C THR A 440 12.62 -15.32 -27.03
N GLY A 441 12.33 -15.87 -25.86
CA GLY A 441 13.28 -16.39 -24.90
C GLY A 441 14.01 -15.32 -24.09
N ASP A 442 13.53 -14.08 -24.11
CA ASP A 442 14.08 -13.01 -23.30
C ASP A 442 13.59 -13.13 -21.86
N GLU A 443 14.41 -12.70 -20.90
CA GLU A 443 14.00 -12.56 -19.51
C GLU A 443 13.15 -11.29 -19.37
N GLU A 444 11.90 -11.44 -18.96
CA GLU A 444 10.95 -10.34 -18.87
C GLU A 444 10.88 -9.77 -17.46
N ASP A 445 10.88 -10.62 -16.45
CA ASP A 445 10.79 -10.18 -15.05
C ASP A 445 11.40 -11.20 -14.10
N ILE A 446 11.83 -10.71 -12.92
CA ILE A 446 12.29 -11.52 -11.79
C ILE A 446 11.65 -10.98 -10.51
N LEU A 447 10.93 -11.84 -9.81
CA LEU A 447 10.37 -11.51 -8.51
C LEU A 447 11.09 -12.28 -7.41
N ILE A 448 11.31 -11.62 -6.27
CA ILE A 448 11.78 -12.27 -5.06
C ILE A 448 10.55 -12.75 -4.28
N VAL A 449 10.58 -14.01 -3.84
CA VAL A 449 9.52 -14.59 -3.02
C VAL A 449 9.93 -14.54 -1.55
N TYR A 450 9.22 -13.78 -0.75
CA TYR A 450 9.43 -13.69 0.68
C TYR A 450 8.43 -14.60 1.40
N ASN A 451 8.94 -15.69 1.96
CA ASN A 451 8.16 -16.53 2.86
C ASN A 451 8.24 -15.94 4.27
N THR A 452 7.19 -15.32 4.73
CA THR A 452 7.08 -14.75 6.07
C THR A 452 6.21 -15.64 6.97
N PRO A 453 6.28 -15.50 8.29
CA PRO A 453 5.34 -16.21 9.19
C PRO A 453 3.87 -15.91 8.87
N ASN A 454 3.59 -14.75 8.25
CA ASN A 454 2.25 -14.27 7.95
C ASN A 454 1.81 -14.57 6.49
N GLY A 455 2.67 -15.13 5.65
CA GLY A 455 2.29 -15.44 4.28
C GLY A 455 3.45 -15.38 3.28
N VAL A 456 3.10 -15.44 2.01
CA VAL A 456 4.02 -15.41 0.87
C VAL A 456 3.83 -14.10 0.12
N LEU A 457 4.87 -13.31 0.04
CA LEU A 457 4.91 -12.04 -0.69
C LEU A 457 5.86 -12.16 -1.88
N THR A 458 5.55 -11.48 -2.97
CA THR A 458 6.44 -11.36 -4.15
C THR A 458 6.76 -9.90 -4.40
N MET A 459 8.01 -9.57 -4.63
CA MET A 459 8.50 -8.22 -4.93
C MET A 459 9.26 -8.20 -6.24
#